data_e48dd8a1e583b2663b6852a19a885731
#
_entry.id   e48dd8a1e583b2663b6852a19a885731
#
_cell.length_a   1.000
_cell.length_b   1.000
_cell.length_c   1.000
_cell.angle_alpha   90.00
_cell.angle_beta   90.00
_cell.angle_gamma   90.00
#
_symmetry.space_group_name_H-M   'P 1'
#
loop_
_entity.id
_entity.type
_entity.pdbx_description
1 polymer ?
#
loop_
_entity_poly.entity_id
_entity_poly.type
_entity_poly.pdbx_seq_one_letter_code
_entity_poly.pdbx_strand_id
1 'polypeptide(L)'
;MEIFDYDNVLLLPRKCRVESRSECDAGVELGGRKFRLPVVPANMKTVVDESICVWLAKHGYFYVMHRFDLDNLKFVRDMRAQDVYASISLGVKAPDYATVDQLVAEGLAPEYITIDIAHGHADSVKNMIGYLKEKLPSSFVIAGNVATPEAVIDLETWGADATKVGVGPGKVCITKLKTGFGTGGWQLSALKWCARVATKPIIADGGIRSHGDIAKSVRFGASMVMIGSLFAGHEESPGQTVEVDGVLYKEYYGSASDFNKGEYKHVEGKRILEPIKGKLADTLVEMEQDVQSSISYSGGTKLMDVRKVNYVILGGDNAGEHLLM
;
A
#
# COMPACT_ATOMS: atom_id res chain seq x y z
N MET A 1 -24.47 -6.64 -4.81
CA MET A 1 -23.33 -6.28 -3.94
C MET A 1 -23.62 -4.88 -3.39
N GLU A 2 -23.42 -4.67 -2.09
CA GLU A 2 -23.56 -3.36 -1.46
C GLU A 2 -22.34 -2.50 -1.85
N ILE A 3 -22.56 -1.28 -2.35
CA ILE A 3 -21.52 -0.38 -2.85
C ILE A 3 -21.32 0.77 -1.88
N PHE A 4 -20.11 0.92 -1.37
CA PHE A 4 -19.65 1.99 -0.49
C PHE A 4 -18.16 2.20 -0.60
N ASP A 5 -17.67 3.33 -0.13
CA ASP A 5 -16.25 3.63 -0.06
C ASP A 5 -15.91 4.36 1.25
N TYR A 6 -14.69 4.85 1.39
CA TYR A 6 -14.18 5.51 2.59
C TYR A 6 -15.05 6.66 3.08
N ASP A 7 -15.56 7.48 2.17
CA ASP A 7 -16.29 8.71 2.51
C ASP A 7 -17.69 8.47 3.08
N ASN A 8 -18.29 7.31 2.78
CA ASN A 8 -19.68 7.04 3.19
C ASN A 8 -19.81 5.86 4.17
N VAL A 9 -18.74 5.47 4.84
CA VAL A 9 -18.75 4.43 5.88
C VAL A 9 -18.20 4.97 7.18
N LEU A 10 -18.88 4.71 8.30
CA LEU A 10 -18.36 4.90 9.65
C LEU A 10 -18.45 3.61 10.45
N LEU A 11 -17.40 3.35 11.25
CA LEU A 11 -17.34 2.22 12.15
C LEU A 11 -18.11 2.54 13.46
N LEU A 12 -18.85 1.57 14.00
CA LEU A 12 -19.60 1.76 15.23
C LEU A 12 -18.76 1.41 16.46
N PRO A 13 -18.67 2.31 17.45
CA PRO A 13 -17.86 2.08 18.63
C PRO A 13 -18.44 0.97 19.52
N ARG A 14 -17.56 0.30 20.25
CA ARG A 14 -17.89 -0.66 21.29
C ARG A 14 -17.39 -0.16 22.65
N LYS A 15 -17.83 -0.82 23.72
CA LYS A 15 -17.35 -0.50 25.08
C LYS A 15 -15.81 -0.60 25.13
N CYS A 16 -15.16 0.52 25.46
CA CYS A 16 -13.71 0.58 25.67
C CYS A 16 -13.30 -0.31 26.85
N ARG A 17 -12.13 -0.98 26.72
CA ARG A 17 -11.59 -1.91 27.71
C ARG A 17 -10.19 -1.54 28.21
N VAL A 18 -9.62 -0.46 27.69
CA VAL A 18 -8.30 0.04 28.08
C VAL A 18 -8.43 1.34 28.84
N GLU A 19 -7.51 1.60 29.76
CA GLU A 19 -7.44 2.87 30.48
C GLU A 19 -6.74 3.94 29.65
N SER A 20 -5.70 3.54 28.91
CA SER A 20 -5.00 4.40 27.96
C SER A 20 -4.99 3.78 26.56
N ARG A 21 -5.17 4.61 25.53
CA ARG A 21 -5.07 4.19 24.12
C ARG A 21 -3.68 3.62 23.78
N SER A 22 -2.64 4.08 24.46
CA SER A 22 -1.27 3.58 24.30
C SER A 22 -1.07 2.10 24.68
N GLU A 23 -2.04 1.49 25.38
CA GLU A 23 -2.06 0.05 25.65
C GLU A 23 -2.46 -0.78 24.42
N CYS A 24 -3.00 -0.14 23.39
CA CYS A 24 -3.42 -0.82 22.16
C CYS A 24 -2.23 -1.11 21.26
N ASP A 25 -2.11 -2.37 20.80
CA ASP A 25 -1.09 -2.80 19.86
C ASP A 25 -1.56 -2.56 18.40
N ALA A 26 -1.01 -1.53 17.76
CA ALA A 26 -1.26 -1.21 16.37
C ALA A 26 -0.47 -2.09 15.39
N GLY A 27 0.41 -2.96 15.89
CA GLY A 27 1.30 -3.79 15.09
C GLY A 27 0.57 -4.83 14.26
N VAL A 28 1.22 -5.22 13.18
CA VAL A 28 0.76 -6.27 12.26
C VAL A 28 1.90 -7.22 11.91
N GLU A 29 1.58 -8.49 11.71
CA GLU A 29 2.54 -9.47 11.22
C GLU A 29 2.33 -9.70 9.71
N LEU A 30 3.43 -9.71 8.94
CA LEU A 30 3.45 -10.03 7.53
C LEU A 30 4.73 -10.82 7.20
N GLY A 31 4.59 -12.00 6.60
CA GLY A 31 5.73 -12.81 6.20
C GLY A 31 6.66 -13.21 7.37
N GLY A 32 6.10 -13.45 8.56
CA GLY A 32 6.86 -13.82 9.75
C GLY A 32 7.57 -12.67 10.47
N ARG A 33 7.41 -11.42 9.99
CA ARG A 33 7.96 -10.21 10.62
C ARG A 33 6.84 -9.34 11.17
N LYS A 34 7.02 -8.82 12.40
CA LYS A 34 6.11 -7.85 13.01
C LYS A 34 6.52 -6.44 12.61
N PHE A 35 5.56 -5.64 12.17
CA PHE A 35 5.70 -4.21 11.85
C PHE A 35 4.88 -3.37 12.82
N ARG A 36 5.33 -2.15 13.09
CA ARG A 36 4.71 -1.25 14.07
C ARG A 36 3.31 -0.78 13.68
N LEU A 37 3.07 -0.63 12.37
CA LEU A 37 1.81 -0.15 11.82
C LEU A 37 1.38 -0.98 10.61
N PRO A 38 0.08 -1.09 10.33
CA PRO A 38 -0.43 -1.75 9.15
C PRO A 38 -0.38 -0.85 7.91
N VAL A 39 0.68 -0.06 7.75
CA VAL A 39 0.81 0.90 6.64
C VAL A 39 2.10 0.66 5.87
N VAL A 40 2.04 0.91 4.58
CA VAL A 40 3.20 0.89 3.69
C VAL A 40 3.14 2.08 2.73
N PRO A 41 4.18 2.92 2.65
CA PRO A 41 4.26 3.96 1.64
C PRO A 41 4.22 3.34 0.24
N ALA A 42 3.47 3.96 -0.67
CA ALA A 42 3.35 3.46 -2.03
C ALA A 42 4.71 3.44 -2.73
N ASN A 43 4.97 2.36 -3.45
CA ASN A 43 6.23 2.12 -4.17
C ASN A 43 6.36 2.98 -5.45
N MET A 44 6.41 4.28 -5.25
CA MET A 44 6.44 5.31 -6.29
C MET A 44 7.66 6.22 -6.13
N LYS A 45 8.26 6.67 -7.24
CA LYS A 45 9.45 7.54 -7.26
C LYS A 45 9.30 8.85 -6.47
N THR A 46 8.09 9.33 -6.27
CA THR A 46 7.79 10.54 -5.51
C THR A 46 7.41 10.29 -4.05
N VAL A 47 7.39 9.02 -3.62
CA VAL A 47 6.96 8.63 -2.26
C VAL A 47 8.10 7.99 -1.48
N VAL A 48 8.88 7.11 -2.12
CA VAL A 48 9.99 6.40 -1.48
C VAL A 48 11.26 6.49 -2.31
N ASP A 49 12.40 6.47 -1.62
CA ASP A 49 13.74 6.28 -2.15
C ASP A 49 14.54 5.33 -1.24
N GLU A 50 15.81 5.10 -1.56
CA GLU A 50 16.67 4.22 -0.78
C GLU A 50 16.80 4.68 0.68
N SER A 51 16.93 5.99 0.92
CA SER A 51 17.14 6.55 2.26
C SER A 51 15.90 6.39 3.14
N ILE A 52 14.73 6.64 2.59
CA ILE A 52 13.43 6.43 3.27
C ILE A 52 13.24 4.94 3.56
N CYS A 53 13.51 4.05 2.62
CA CYS A 53 13.37 2.60 2.80
C CYS A 53 14.29 2.07 3.93
N VAL A 54 15.54 2.52 3.97
CA VAL A 54 16.48 2.20 5.05
C VAL A 54 15.94 2.69 6.40
N TRP A 55 15.47 3.94 6.45
CA TRP A 55 14.92 4.51 7.66
C TRP A 55 13.71 3.73 8.16
N LEU A 56 12.75 3.42 7.27
CA LEU A 56 11.55 2.64 7.59
C LEU A 56 11.92 1.26 8.13
N ALA A 57 12.84 0.56 7.45
CA ALA A 57 13.30 -0.76 7.89
C ALA A 57 13.90 -0.73 9.30
N LYS A 58 14.77 0.24 9.59
CA LYS A 58 15.42 0.41 10.89
C LYS A 58 14.45 0.76 12.02
N HIS A 59 13.30 1.37 11.69
CA HIS A 59 12.30 1.77 12.67
C HIS A 59 11.11 0.81 12.79
N GLY A 60 11.18 -0.36 12.13
CA GLY A 60 10.17 -1.41 12.24
C GLY A 60 8.91 -1.16 11.41
N TYR A 61 9.00 -0.38 10.35
CA TYR A 61 7.92 -0.16 9.40
C TYR A 61 8.12 -0.99 8.14
N PHE A 62 7.02 -1.39 7.49
CA PHE A 62 7.07 -2.05 6.20
C PHE A 62 7.25 -1.02 5.09
N TYR A 63 8.03 -1.39 4.09
CA TYR A 63 8.21 -0.62 2.86
C TYR A 63 8.26 -1.55 1.64
N VAL A 64 8.01 -1.01 0.48
CA VAL A 64 8.27 -1.62 -0.82
C VAL A 64 9.04 -0.60 -1.66
N MET A 65 10.27 -0.93 -2.06
CA MET A 65 11.04 -0.07 -2.95
C MET A 65 10.44 -0.09 -4.36
N HIS A 66 10.33 1.07 -5.02
CA HIS A 66 9.86 1.14 -6.40
C HIS A 66 10.87 0.48 -7.37
N ARG A 67 10.41 0.15 -8.58
CA ARG A 67 11.21 -0.55 -9.61
C ARG A 67 11.71 0.33 -10.76
N PHE A 68 11.59 1.65 -10.65
CA PHE A 68 11.88 2.59 -11.73
C PHE A 68 13.26 3.20 -11.56
N ASP A 69 14.10 3.12 -12.63
CA ASP A 69 15.44 3.69 -12.65
C ASP A 69 16.30 3.29 -11.42
N LEU A 70 16.21 2.02 -11.02
CA LEU A 70 16.82 1.48 -9.82
C LEU A 70 17.66 0.24 -10.16
N ASP A 71 18.86 0.15 -9.59
CA ASP A 71 19.63 -1.08 -9.51
C ASP A 71 19.18 -1.91 -8.29
N ASN A 72 18.26 -2.85 -8.54
CA ASN A 72 17.72 -3.73 -7.51
C ASN A 72 18.81 -4.56 -6.79
N LEU A 73 19.85 -4.98 -7.50
CA LEU A 73 20.94 -5.77 -6.89
C LEU A 73 21.73 -4.92 -5.90
N LYS A 74 22.12 -3.72 -6.33
CA LYS A 74 22.79 -2.77 -5.44
C LYS A 74 21.93 -2.49 -4.21
N PHE A 75 20.65 -2.20 -4.40
CA PHE A 75 19.74 -1.93 -3.30
C PHE A 75 19.68 -3.10 -2.30
N VAL A 76 19.51 -4.34 -2.76
CA VAL A 76 19.47 -5.53 -1.89
C VAL A 76 20.80 -5.74 -1.15
N ARG A 77 21.95 -5.54 -1.82
CA ARG A 77 23.27 -5.61 -1.17
C ARG A 77 23.40 -4.55 -0.06
N ASP A 78 22.98 -3.31 -0.35
CA ASP A 78 23.08 -2.19 0.58
C ASP A 78 22.19 -2.40 1.82
N MET A 79 20.98 -2.96 1.65
CA MET A 79 20.10 -3.33 2.75
C MET A 79 20.74 -4.43 3.62
N ARG A 80 21.27 -5.47 2.98
CA ARG A 80 21.98 -6.56 3.68
C ARG A 80 23.23 -6.05 4.44
N ALA A 81 23.99 -5.14 3.83
CA ALA A 81 25.17 -4.54 4.48
C ALA A 81 24.81 -3.70 5.72
N GLN A 82 23.59 -3.22 5.81
CA GLN A 82 23.06 -2.46 6.96
C GLN A 82 22.28 -3.33 7.95
N ASP A 83 22.28 -4.66 7.76
CA ASP A 83 21.56 -5.64 8.60
C ASP A 83 20.04 -5.33 8.71
N VAL A 84 19.44 -4.92 7.59
CA VAL A 84 17.99 -4.69 7.48
C VAL A 84 17.40 -5.53 6.35
N TYR A 85 16.11 -5.85 6.47
CA TYR A 85 15.43 -6.64 5.44
C TYR A 85 15.31 -5.86 4.12
N ALA A 86 15.30 -6.60 3.00
CA ALA A 86 15.10 -6.05 1.68
C ALA A 86 13.68 -6.36 1.17
N SER A 87 13.00 -5.33 0.67
CA SER A 87 11.70 -5.42 0.02
C SER A 87 11.74 -4.63 -1.29
N ILE A 88 11.62 -5.34 -2.40
CA ILE A 88 11.70 -4.78 -3.76
C ILE A 88 10.40 -4.95 -4.52
N SER A 89 10.25 -4.23 -5.63
CA SER A 89 9.19 -4.49 -6.60
C SER A 89 9.77 -4.85 -7.96
N LEU A 90 9.06 -5.71 -8.68
CA LEU A 90 9.38 -6.19 -10.02
C LEU A 90 8.18 -6.05 -10.94
N GLY A 91 8.44 -5.91 -12.24
CA GLY A 91 7.45 -6.11 -13.28
C GLY A 91 7.41 -7.58 -13.73
N VAL A 92 7.01 -7.79 -15.00
CA VAL A 92 6.84 -9.13 -15.60
C VAL A 92 7.51 -9.25 -16.98
N LYS A 93 8.44 -8.36 -17.27
CA LYS A 93 9.16 -8.33 -18.56
C LYS A 93 10.54 -8.99 -18.46
N ALA A 94 11.20 -9.23 -19.59
CA ALA A 94 12.51 -9.86 -19.63
C ALA A 94 13.56 -9.24 -18.69
N PRO A 95 13.67 -7.90 -18.52
CA PRO A 95 14.59 -7.32 -17.56
C PRO A 95 14.30 -7.73 -16.09
N ASP A 96 13.04 -7.94 -15.73
CA ASP A 96 12.66 -8.35 -14.38
C ASP A 96 13.09 -9.79 -14.09
N TYR A 97 12.94 -10.70 -15.07
CA TYR A 97 13.46 -12.08 -14.99
C TYR A 97 15.00 -12.08 -14.87
N ALA A 98 15.68 -11.26 -15.68
CA ALA A 98 17.14 -11.12 -15.60
C ALA A 98 17.60 -10.63 -14.21
N THR A 99 16.86 -9.71 -13.59
CA THR A 99 17.13 -9.26 -12.21
C THR A 99 17.01 -10.43 -11.22
N VAL A 100 16.00 -11.28 -11.35
CA VAL A 100 15.85 -12.46 -10.49
C VAL A 100 17.03 -13.42 -10.67
N ASP A 101 17.45 -13.69 -11.92
CA ASP A 101 18.59 -14.56 -12.20
C ASP A 101 19.89 -14.03 -11.59
N GLN A 102 20.10 -12.73 -11.67
CA GLN A 102 21.26 -12.07 -11.07
C GLN A 102 21.25 -12.13 -9.55
N LEU A 103 20.08 -11.90 -8.91
CA LEU A 103 19.91 -12.06 -7.45
C LEU A 103 20.29 -13.49 -7.02
N VAL A 104 19.80 -14.50 -7.74
CA VAL A 104 20.14 -15.90 -7.48
C VAL A 104 21.62 -16.18 -7.65
N ALA A 105 22.23 -15.69 -8.75
CA ALA A 105 23.66 -15.89 -9.03
C ALA A 105 24.56 -15.28 -7.95
N GLU A 106 24.14 -14.22 -7.29
CA GLU A 106 24.86 -13.56 -6.20
C GLU A 106 24.50 -14.09 -4.80
N GLY A 107 23.59 -15.06 -4.70
CA GLY A 107 23.11 -15.57 -3.41
C GLY A 107 22.33 -14.52 -2.60
N LEU A 108 21.66 -13.61 -3.30
CA LEU A 108 20.81 -12.59 -2.72
C LEU A 108 19.35 -13.04 -2.77
N ALA A 109 18.65 -12.99 -1.63
CA ALA A 109 17.24 -13.29 -1.54
C ALA A 109 16.55 -12.16 -0.75
N PRO A 110 15.88 -11.21 -1.42
CA PRO A 110 15.04 -10.24 -0.73
C PRO A 110 13.97 -10.95 0.09
N GLU A 111 13.67 -10.49 1.30
CA GLU A 111 12.61 -11.08 2.12
C GLU A 111 11.23 -10.89 1.50
N TYR A 112 11.01 -9.75 0.82
CA TYR A 112 9.73 -9.44 0.16
C TYR A 112 9.96 -9.04 -1.28
N ILE A 113 9.13 -9.58 -2.18
CA ILE A 113 9.08 -9.21 -3.59
C ILE A 113 7.65 -8.90 -3.97
N THR A 114 7.41 -7.66 -4.41
CA THR A 114 6.09 -7.23 -4.90
C THR A 114 6.08 -7.25 -6.43
N ILE A 115 5.21 -8.04 -7.03
CA ILE A 115 4.90 -7.97 -8.46
C ILE A 115 3.92 -6.82 -8.65
N ASP A 116 4.38 -5.75 -9.33
CA ASP A 116 3.68 -4.47 -9.44
C ASP A 116 3.21 -4.22 -10.87
N ILE A 117 1.97 -4.62 -11.17
CA ILE A 117 1.33 -4.54 -12.48
C ILE A 117 -0.04 -3.90 -12.33
N ALA A 118 -0.37 -2.92 -13.19
CA ALA A 118 -1.64 -2.19 -13.14
C ALA A 118 -2.87 -3.12 -13.24
N HIS A 119 -2.79 -4.17 -14.08
CA HIS A 119 -3.77 -5.24 -14.18
C HIS A 119 -3.09 -6.57 -13.84
N GLY A 120 -3.08 -6.93 -12.56
CA GLY A 120 -2.35 -8.08 -12.03
C GLY A 120 -3.00 -9.45 -12.28
N HIS A 121 -4.26 -9.51 -12.67
CA HIS A 121 -4.93 -10.76 -13.06
C HIS A 121 -4.56 -11.12 -14.50
N ALA A 122 -3.34 -11.61 -14.71
CA ALA A 122 -2.76 -11.85 -16.03
C ALA A 122 -1.81 -13.05 -16.02
N ASP A 123 -1.71 -13.75 -17.15
CA ASP A 123 -0.81 -14.90 -17.33
C ASP A 123 0.67 -14.52 -17.09
N SER A 124 1.07 -13.32 -17.45
CA SER A 124 2.42 -12.83 -17.19
C SER A 124 2.73 -12.71 -15.70
N VAL A 125 1.74 -12.37 -14.88
CA VAL A 125 1.87 -12.34 -13.41
C VAL A 125 1.92 -13.76 -12.85
N LYS A 126 1.08 -14.67 -13.36
CA LYS A 126 1.14 -16.11 -13.03
C LYS A 126 2.55 -16.67 -13.28
N ASN A 127 3.10 -16.41 -14.45
CA ASN A 127 4.43 -16.88 -14.82
C ASN A 127 5.51 -16.32 -13.90
N MET A 128 5.46 -15.03 -13.57
CA MET A 128 6.43 -14.41 -12.66
C MET A 128 6.30 -14.96 -11.23
N ILE A 129 5.08 -15.19 -10.72
CA ILE A 129 4.88 -15.83 -9.40
C ILE A 129 5.54 -17.20 -9.38
N GLY A 130 5.27 -18.06 -10.38
CA GLY A 130 5.86 -19.39 -10.49
C GLY A 130 7.39 -19.34 -10.54
N TYR A 131 7.94 -18.40 -11.32
CA TYR A 131 9.37 -18.20 -11.44
C TYR A 131 10.03 -17.79 -10.11
N LEU A 132 9.44 -16.84 -9.39
CA LEU A 132 9.92 -16.42 -8.08
C LEU A 132 9.86 -17.54 -7.05
N LYS A 133 8.79 -18.34 -7.04
CA LYS A 133 8.66 -19.47 -6.12
C LYS A 133 9.67 -20.59 -6.41
N GLU A 134 10.09 -20.76 -7.66
CA GLU A 134 11.16 -21.68 -8.04
C GLU A 134 12.54 -21.13 -7.67
N LYS A 135 12.84 -19.88 -8.04
CA LYS A 135 14.18 -19.30 -7.95
C LYS A 135 14.53 -18.71 -6.58
N LEU A 136 13.55 -18.13 -5.90
CA LEU A 136 13.68 -17.46 -4.59
C LEU A 136 12.59 -17.94 -3.62
N PRO A 137 12.57 -19.25 -3.28
CA PRO A 137 11.48 -19.85 -2.50
C PRO A 137 11.32 -19.29 -1.08
N SER A 138 12.35 -18.66 -0.54
CA SER A 138 12.30 -18.00 0.78
C SER A 138 11.68 -16.61 0.76
N SER A 139 11.52 -16.01 -0.42
CA SER A 139 10.95 -14.66 -0.53
C SER A 139 9.42 -14.72 -0.37
N PHE A 140 8.89 -13.76 0.39
CA PHE A 140 7.45 -13.54 0.52
C PHE A 140 6.96 -12.74 -0.70
N VAL A 141 6.13 -13.37 -1.53
CA VAL A 141 5.68 -12.80 -2.81
C VAL A 141 4.31 -12.12 -2.64
N ILE A 142 4.28 -10.80 -2.87
CA ILE A 142 3.07 -9.99 -2.93
C ILE A 142 2.73 -9.79 -4.40
N ALA A 143 1.50 -10.07 -4.82
CA ALA A 143 1.11 -9.91 -6.22
C ALA A 143 -0.09 -8.97 -6.38
N GLY A 144 -0.09 -8.15 -7.39
CA GLY A 144 -1.17 -7.21 -7.70
C GLY A 144 -0.91 -6.40 -8.98
N ASN A 145 -1.85 -5.49 -9.30
CA ASN A 145 -3.06 -5.17 -8.53
C ASN A 145 -4.28 -5.88 -9.11
N VAL A 146 -5.18 -6.23 -8.22
CA VAL A 146 -6.43 -6.93 -8.55
C VAL A 146 -7.64 -6.28 -7.87
N ALA A 147 -8.86 -6.64 -8.29
CA ALA A 147 -10.08 -6.01 -7.79
C ALA A 147 -11.25 -7.00 -7.59
N THR A 148 -11.07 -8.28 -7.87
CA THR A 148 -12.14 -9.27 -7.85
C THR A 148 -11.78 -10.52 -7.05
N PRO A 149 -12.77 -11.24 -6.48
CA PRO A 149 -12.55 -12.51 -5.79
C PRO A 149 -11.85 -13.57 -6.64
N GLU A 150 -12.23 -13.68 -7.91
CA GLU A 150 -11.60 -14.63 -8.85
C GLU A 150 -10.10 -14.35 -8.97
N ALA A 151 -9.73 -13.08 -9.12
CA ALA A 151 -8.33 -12.69 -9.21
C ALA A 151 -7.55 -13.04 -7.93
N VAL A 152 -8.15 -12.82 -6.75
CA VAL A 152 -7.52 -13.19 -5.46
C VAL A 152 -7.31 -14.69 -5.39
N ILE A 153 -8.31 -15.50 -5.72
CA ILE A 153 -8.22 -16.97 -5.73
C ILE A 153 -7.09 -17.41 -6.67
N ASP A 154 -7.04 -16.86 -7.87
CA ASP A 154 -6.05 -17.21 -8.87
C ASP A 154 -4.63 -16.84 -8.42
N LEU A 155 -4.41 -15.63 -7.91
CA LEU A 155 -3.09 -15.22 -7.43
C LEU A 155 -2.61 -16.10 -6.26
N GLU A 156 -3.48 -16.42 -5.30
CA GLU A 156 -3.15 -17.34 -4.20
C GLU A 156 -2.85 -18.76 -4.73
N THR A 157 -3.63 -19.25 -5.67
CA THR A 157 -3.44 -20.56 -6.31
C THR A 157 -2.14 -20.63 -7.10
N TRP A 158 -1.72 -19.54 -7.73
CA TRP A 158 -0.44 -19.45 -8.45
C TRP A 158 0.76 -19.36 -7.50
N GLY A 159 0.54 -19.14 -6.19
CA GLY A 159 1.58 -19.16 -5.16
C GLY A 159 1.91 -17.82 -4.53
N ALA A 160 1.14 -16.75 -4.76
CA ALA A 160 1.31 -15.49 -4.05
C ALA A 160 1.08 -15.70 -2.54
N ASP A 161 1.90 -15.06 -1.70
CA ASP A 161 1.79 -15.09 -0.24
C ASP A 161 0.89 -13.97 0.28
N ALA A 162 0.67 -12.93 -0.51
CA ALA A 162 -0.31 -11.88 -0.27
C ALA A 162 -0.79 -11.29 -1.60
N THR A 163 -2.00 -10.71 -1.59
CA THR A 163 -2.57 -10.02 -2.75
C THR A 163 -2.71 -8.53 -2.50
N LYS A 164 -2.43 -7.72 -3.50
CA LYS A 164 -2.60 -6.27 -3.45
C LYS A 164 -3.88 -5.89 -4.21
N VAL A 165 -4.89 -5.42 -3.46
CA VAL A 165 -6.23 -5.13 -3.95
C VAL A 165 -6.43 -3.62 -4.09
N GLY A 166 -6.73 -3.20 -5.32
CA GLY A 166 -6.99 -1.81 -5.67
C GLY A 166 -6.54 -1.50 -7.10
N VAL A 167 -7.47 -1.13 -7.96
CA VAL A 167 -7.21 -0.72 -9.34
C VAL A 167 -7.62 0.74 -9.50
N GLY A 168 -6.64 1.64 -9.49
CA GLY A 168 -6.83 3.06 -9.73
C GLY A 168 -7.62 3.86 -8.69
N PRO A 169 -7.68 3.53 -7.38
CA PRO A 169 -8.38 4.37 -6.41
C PRO A 169 -7.50 5.52 -5.90
N GLY A 170 -6.23 5.53 -6.24
CA GLY A 170 -5.25 6.53 -5.80
C GLY A 170 -5.56 7.95 -6.31
N LYS A 171 -5.12 8.97 -5.56
CA LYS A 171 -5.36 10.40 -5.85
C LYS A 171 -4.81 10.85 -7.21
N VAL A 172 -3.71 10.26 -7.65
CA VAL A 172 -3.06 10.56 -8.93
C VAL A 172 -3.42 9.58 -10.05
N CYS A 173 -4.24 8.56 -9.77
CA CYS A 173 -4.70 7.60 -10.75
C CYS A 173 -5.88 8.15 -11.56
N ILE A 174 -5.84 7.95 -12.89
CA ILE A 174 -6.92 8.30 -13.82
C ILE A 174 -7.41 7.10 -14.62
N THR A 175 -7.10 5.88 -14.18
CA THR A 175 -7.48 4.62 -14.84
C THR A 175 -8.97 4.57 -15.17
N LYS A 176 -9.83 4.88 -14.19
CA LYS A 176 -11.30 4.88 -14.42
C LYS A 176 -11.76 5.85 -15.51
N LEU A 177 -11.08 6.99 -15.65
CA LEU A 177 -11.41 8.01 -16.65
C LEU A 177 -10.94 7.61 -18.06
N LYS A 178 -9.87 6.79 -18.13
CA LYS A 178 -9.26 6.36 -19.38
C LYS A 178 -9.84 5.04 -19.90
N THR A 179 -10.20 4.14 -19.00
CA THR A 179 -10.55 2.75 -19.35
C THR A 179 -11.98 2.35 -19.01
N GLY A 180 -12.65 3.09 -18.09
CA GLY A 180 -13.93 2.70 -17.51
C GLY A 180 -13.81 1.63 -16.41
N PHE A 181 -12.59 1.14 -16.11
CA PHE A 181 -12.33 0.15 -15.06
C PHE A 181 -11.69 0.80 -13.83
N GLY A 182 -11.86 0.15 -12.67
CA GLY A 182 -11.21 0.56 -11.43
C GLY A 182 -12.07 0.39 -10.20
N THR A 183 -11.45 0.62 -9.04
CA THR A 183 -12.09 0.53 -7.71
C THR A 183 -12.33 1.90 -7.06
N GLY A 184 -11.93 2.98 -7.72
CA GLY A 184 -12.16 4.35 -7.20
C GLY A 184 -13.64 4.68 -7.09
N GLY A 185 -14.08 4.99 -5.86
CA GLY A 185 -15.47 5.21 -5.48
C GLY A 185 -16.15 3.96 -4.87
N TRP A 186 -15.45 2.82 -4.81
CA TRP A 186 -15.96 1.59 -4.19
C TRP A 186 -14.84 0.66 -3.67
N GLN A 187 -13.66 1.21 -3.36
CA GLN A 187 -12.49 0.45 -2.91
C GLN A 187 -12.78 -0.39 -1.65
N LEU A 188 -13.50 0.15 -0.67
CA LEU A 188 -13.87 -0.62 0.53
C LEU A 188 -14.82 -1.79 0.20
N SER A 189 -15.74 -1.61 -0.73
CA SER A 189 -16.60 -2.69 -1.22
C SER A 189 -15.80 -3.76 -1.93
N ALA A 190 -14.80 -3.39 -2.75
CA ALA A 190 -13.90 -4.34 -3.40
C ALA A 190 -13.10 -5.14 -2.37
N LEU A 191 -12.57 -4.49 -1.33
CA LEU A 191 -11.89 -5.16 -0.22
C LEU A 191 -12.79 -6.18 0.48
N LYS A 192 -14.00 -5.75 0.88
CA LYS A 192 -15.00 -6.62 1.52
C LYS A 192 -15.32 -7.83 0.65
N TRP A 193 -15.41 -7.62 -0.65
CA TRP A 193 -15.73 -8.65 -1.62
C TRP A 193 -14.57 -9.64 -1.78
N CYS A 194 -13.35 -9.17 -1.98
CA CYS A 194 -12.14 -9.98 -2.08
C CYS A 194 -11.84 -10.74 -0.78
N ALA A 195 -12.03 -10.10 0.39
CA ALA A 195 -11.77 -10.70 1.69
C ALA A 195 -12.62 -11.93 2.01
N ARG A 196 -13.77 -12.12 1.31
CA ARG A 196 -14.62 -13.29 1.51
C ARG A 196 -13.97 -14.59 1.04
N VAL A 197 -13.05 -14.52 0.10
CA VAL A 197 -12.39 -15.68 -0.52
C VAL A 197 -10.90 -15.74 -0.19
N ALA A 198 -10.31 -14.67 0.28
CA ALA A 198 -8.90 -14.60 0.59
C ALA A 198 -8.54 -15.51 1.76
N THR A 199 -7.53 -16.36 1.58
CA THR A 199 -6.91 -17.21 2.61
C THR A 199 -5.56 -16.66 3.06
N LYS A 200 -5.00 -15.72 2.31
CA LYS A 200 -3.73 -15.02 2.54
C LYS A 200 -3.98 -13.55 2.85
N PRO A 201 -2.98 -12.83 3.39
CA PRO A 201 -3.09 -11.40 3.65
C PRO A 201 -3.49 -10.60 2.40
N ILE A 202 -4.34 -9.57 2.60
CA ILE A 202 -4.66 -8.56 1.59
C ILE A 202 -3.96 -7.25 1.97
N ILE A 203 -3.31 -6.61 1.01
CA ILE A 203 -2.84 -5.24 1.09
C ILE A 203 -3.83 -4.36 0.32
N ALA A 204 -4.52 -3.45 1.03
CA ALA A 204 -5.41 -2.48 0.40
C ALA A 204 -4.58 -1.37 -0.23
N ASP A 205 -4.67 -1.18 -1.55
CA ASP A 205 -3.83 -0.24 -2.27
C ASP A 205 -4.62 0.95 -2.82
N GLY A 206 -4.39 2.11 -2.22
CA GLY A 206 -4.93 3.40 -2.65
C GLY A 206 -6.31 3.74 -2.09
N GLY A 207 -6.70 4.99 -2.31
CA GLY A 207 -7.98 5.53 -1.82
C GLY A 207 -7.92 6.12 -0.41
N ILE A 208 -6.85 5.91 0.33
CA ILE A 208 -6.65 6.40 1.71
C ILE A 208 -6.40 7.91 1.68
N ARG A 209 -7.20 8.66 2.43
CA ARG A 209 -7.13 10.12 2.53
C ARG A 209 -6.95 10.61 3.96
N SER A 210 -7.30 9.78 4.95
CA SER A 210 -7.20 10.07 6.38
C SER A 210 -6.71 8.86 7.14
N HIS A 211 -6.24 9.04 8.38
CA HIS A 211 -5.79 7.92 9.23
C HIS A 211 -6.97 6.99 9.59
N GLY A 212 -8.20 7.52 9.70
CA GLY A 212 -9.39 6.71 9.92
C GLY A 212 -9.67 5.68 8.81
N ASP A 213 -9.22 5.94 7.58
CA ASP A 213 -9.38 5.02 6.45
C ASP A 213 -8.54 3.75 6.63
N ILE A 214 -7.45 3.81 7.42
CA ILE A 214 -6.65 2.65 7.80
C ILE A 214 -7.52 1.67 8.59
N ALA A 215 -8.21 2.13 9.62
CA ALA A 215 -9.10 1.31 10.42
C ALA A 215 -10.27 0.75 9.59
N LYS A 216 -10.85 1.55 8.69
CA LYS A 216 -11.88 1.09 7.74
C LYS A 216 -11.37 -0.03 6.84
N SER A 217 -10.16 0.11 6.29
CA SER A 217 -9.53 -0.93 5.46
C SER A 217 -9.34 -2.24 6.22
N VAL A 218 -8.82 -2.17 7.46
CA VAL A 218 -8.65 -3.34 8.33
C VAL A 218 -10.00 -3.98 8.64
N ARG A 219 -11.04 -3.17 8.91
CA ARG A 219 -12.41 -3.67 9.14
C ARG A 219 -12.91 -4.50 7.98
N PHE A 220 -12.61 -4.12 6.76
CA PHE A 220 -13.07 -4.81 5.55
C PHE A 220 -12.09 -5.85 5.00
N GLY A 221 -11.06 -6.22 5.76
CA GLY A 221 -10.25 -7.40 5.50
C GLY A 221 -8.79 -7.16 5.16
N ALA A 222 -8.36 -5.90 5.04
CA ALA A 222 -6.95 -5.60 4.81
C ALA A 222 -6.09 -5.99 6.03
N SER A 223 -4.91 -6.55 5.77
CA SER A 223 -3.85 -6.75 6.76
C SER A 223 -2.90 -5.56 6.78
N MET A 224 -2.66 -4.97 5.62
CA MET A 224 -1.89 -3.73 5.44
C MET A 224 -2.59 -2.79 4.45
N VAL A 225 -2.17 -1.52 4.48
CA VAL A 225 -2.73 -0.46 3.65
C VAL A 225 -1.58 0.27 2.95
N MET A 226 -1.57 0.27 1.62
CA MET A 226 -0.60 1.02 0.83
C MET A 226 -1.13 2.44 0.57
N ILE A 227 -0.31 3.43 0.90
CA ILE A 227 -0.71 4.84 0.92
C ILE A 227 0.27 5.68 0.12
N GLY A 228 -0.22 6.45 -0.86
CA GLY A 228 0.59 7.39 -1.64
C GLY A 228 0.52 8.82 -1.10
N SER A 229 -0.66 9.45 -1.18
CA SER A 229 -0.80 10.89 -0.94
C SER A 229 -0.43 11.36 0.46
N LEU A 230 -0.70 10.57 1.52
CA LEU A 230 -0.32 10.94 2.87
C LEU A 230 1.20 10.89 3.10
N PHE A 231 1.93 10.14 2.28
CA PHE A 231 3.39 10.02 2.35
C PHE A 231 4.15 10.83 1.28
N ALA A 232 3.43 11.43 0.32
CA ALA A 232 4.06 12.19 -0.76
C ALA A 232 4.47 13.62 -0.37
N GLY A 233 3.94 14.17 0.71
CA GLY A 233 4.10 15.57 1.12
C GLY A 233 4.99 15.78 2.35
N HIS A 234 6.08 15.03 2.51
CA HIS A 234 7.03 15.24 3.62
C HIS A 234 8.31 15.92 3.14
N GLU A 235 9.04 16.49 4.09
CA GLU A 235 10.35 17.12 3.81
C GLU A 235 11.28 16.13 3.09
N GLU A 236 11.27 14.86 3.52
CA GLU A 236 12.08 13.77 2.99
C GLU A 236 11.54 13.18 1.69
N SER A 237 10.27 13.42 1.32
CA SER A 237 9.68 12.83 0.11
C SER A 237 10.49 13.16 -1.13
N PRO A 238 10.76 12.17 -2.02
CA PRO A 238 11.69 12.35 -3.14
C PRO A 238 11.15 13.25 -4.25
N GLY A 239 9.85 13.54 -4.29
CA GLY A 239 9.25 14.44 -5.26
C GLY A 239 9.93 15.82 -5.23
N GLN A 240 10.06 16.44 -6.40
CA GLN A 240 10.66 17.77 -6.52
C GLN A 240 9.93 18.78 -5.64
N THR A 241 10.69 19.59 -4.88
CA THR A 241 10.11 20.71 -4.11
C THR A 241 9.83 21.88 -5.04
N VAL A 242 8.60 22.39 -4.99
CA VAL A 242 8.13 23.53 -5.79
C VAL A 242 7.52 24.56 -4.84
N GLU A 243 7.85 25.84 -5.03
CA GLU A 243 7.23 26.94 -4.31
C GLU A 243 6.12 27.56 -5.17
N VAL A 244 4.94 27.74 -4.58
CA VAL A 244 3.80 28.43 -5.22
C VAL A 244 3.23 29.40 -4.19
N ASP A 245 3.24 30.68 -4.49
CA ASP A 245 2.74 31.77 -3.63
C ASP A 245 3.31 31.73 -2.19
N GLY A 246 4.61 31.43 -2.06
CA GLY A 246 5.30 31.34 -0.77
C GLY A 246 5.04 30.06 0.02
N VAL A 247 4.31 29.10 -0.53
CA VAL A 247 4.05 27.80 0.06
C VAL A 247 4.86 26.73 -0.65
N LEU A 248 5.51 25.85 0.12
CA LEU A 248 6.29 24.74 -0.40
C LEU A 248 5.44 23.49 -0.61
N TYR A 249 5.61 22.89 -1.77
CA TYR A 249 4.93 21.66 -2.20
C TYR A 249 5.93 20.61 -2.65
N LYS A 250 5.55 19.36 -2.58
CA LYS A 250 6.20 18.25 -3.27
C LYS A 250 5.42 17.85 -4.51
N GLU A 251 6.12 17.58 -5.62
CA GLU A 251 5.49 16.93 -6.76
C GLU A 251 5.12 15.50 -6.42
N TYR A 252 3.89 15.13 -6.80
CA TYR A 252 3.37 13.78 -6.63
C TYR A 252 2.71 13.31 -7.92
N TYR A 253 3.21 12.19 -8.48
CA TYR A 253 2.68 11.63 -9.73
C TYR A 253 2.63 10.10 -9.68
N GLY A 254 1.68 9.54 -10.45
CA GLY A 254 1.46 8.10 -10.53
C GLY A 254 2.55 7.38 -11.36
N SER A 255 2.80 6.11 -11.02
CA SER A 255 3.73 5.25 -11.75
C SER A 255 3.35 5.08 -13.24
N ALA A 256 2.06 5.16 -13.56
CA ALA A 256 1.54 5.11 -14.93
C ALA A 256 1.39 6.50 -15.58
N SER A 257 2.00 7.56 -15.03
CA SER A 257 2.02 8.90 -15.64
C SER A 257 3.08 9.01 -16.74
N ASP A 258 2.91 9.97 -17.63
CA ASP A 258 3.90 10.37 -18.63
C ASP A 258 5.19 10.88 -17.96
N PHE A 259 5.08 11.56 -16.82
CA PHE A 259 6.21 12.02 -16.00
C PHE A 259 7.12 10.87 -15.53
N ASN A 260 6.52 9.72 -15.14
CA ASN A 260 7.30 8.56 -14.75
C ASN A 260 7.80 7.76 -15.95
N LYS A 261 7.03 7.67 -17.02
CA LYS A 261 7.36 6.88 -18.21
C LYS A 261 8.32 7.59 -19.17
N GLY A 262 8.38 8.93 -19.13
CA GLY A 262 9.13 9.73 -20.08
C GLY A 262 8.49 9.79 -21.49
N GLU A 263 7.31 9.21 -21.68
CA GLU A 263 6.56 9.20 -22.93
C GLU A 263 5.05 9.25 -22.69
N TYR A 264 4.29 9.85 -23.62
CA TYR A 264 2.82 9.90 -23.57
C TYR A 264 2.21 8.68 -24.25
N LYS A 265 2.29 7.52 -23.60
CA LYS A 265 1.75 6.27 -24.10
C LYS A 265 1.11 5.48 -22.96
N HIS A 266 -0.16 5.08 -23.13
CA HIS A 266 -0.94 4.38 -22.11
C HIS A 266 -0.90 5.08 -20.74
N VAL A 267 -1.17 6.40 -20.70
CA VAL A 267 -1.11 7.24 -19.52
C VAL A 267 -2.36 7.03 -18.67
N GLU A 268 -2.19 6.54 -17.45
CA GLU A 268 -3.24 6.33 -16.45
C GLU A 268 -2.94 7.03 -15.11
N GLY A 269 -1.95 7.92 -15.07
CA GLY A 269 -1.58 8.73 -13.94
C GLY A 269 -1.48 10.22 -14.27
N LYS A 270 -1.64 11.08 -13.27
CA LYS A 270 -1.46 12.52 -13.35
C LYS A 270 -0.42 13.01 -12.35
N ARG A 271 0.07 14.24 -12.52
CA ARG A 271 0.89 14.97 -11.56
C ARG A 271 0.04 15.97 -10.79
N ILE A 272 0.29 16.08 -9.49
CA ILE A 272 -0.27 17.10 -8.61
C ILE A 272 0.82 17.63 -7.68
N LEU A 273 0.51 18.69 -6.95
CA LEU A 273 1.33 19.22 -5.87
C LEU A 273 0.70 18.86 -4.52
N GLU A 274 1.50 18.32 -3.60
CA GLU A 274 1.11 18.05 -2.22
C GLU A 274 1.82 19.05 -1.31
N PRO A 275 1.11 19.80 -0.45
CA PRO A 275 1.75 20.71 0.48
C PRO A 275 2.66 19.94 1.45
N ILE A 276 3.79 20.55 1.81
CA ILE A 276 4.72 19.93 2.76
C ILE A 276 4.12 19.98 4.16
N LYS A 277 4.05 18.81 4.82
CA LYS A 277 3.43 18.59 6.14
C LYS A 277 4.44 18.39 7.28
N GLY A 278 5.72 18.65 7.04
CA GLY A 278 6.78 18.36 7.99
C GLY A 278 7.42 16.99 7.76
N LYS A 279 7.90 16.33 8.83
CA LYS A 279 8.70 15.12 8.73
C LYS A 279 7.86 13.85 8.67
N LEU A 280 8.35 12.87 7.93
CA LEU A 280 7.74 11.53 7.84
C LEU A 280 7.60 10.86 9.22
N ALA A 281 8.61 10.99 10.07
CA ALA A 281 8.59 10.41 11.41
C ALA A 281 7.41 10.91 12.26
N ASP A 282 7.10 12.21 12.20
CA ASP A 282 6.02 12.82 12.97
C ASP A 282 4.65 12.28 12.50
N THR A 283 4.45 12.17 11.19
CA THR A 283 3.23 11.57 10.62
C THR A 283 3.05 10.11 11.05
N LEU A 284 4.12 9.32 11.08
CA LEU A 284 4.02 7.91 11.50
C LEU A 284 3.67 7.78 13.00
N VAL A 285 4.18 8.68 13.84
CA VAL A 285 3.79 8.74 15.27
C VAL A 285 2.31 9.10 15.41
N GLU A 286 1.84 10.10 14.68
CA GLU A 286 0.43 10.50 14.68
C GLU A 286 -0.48 9.35 14.17
N MET A 287 -0.10 8.69 13.07
CA MET A 287 -0.82 7.51 12.57
C MET A 287 -0.89 6.39 13.62
N GLU A 288 0.20 6.13 14.37
CA GLU A 288 0.21 5.11 15.41
C GLU A 288 -0.81 5.45 16.52
N GLN A 289 -0.83 6.70 16.97
CA GLN A 289 -1.79 7.17 17.96
C GLN A 289 -3.25 7.07 17.49
N ASP A 290 -3.50 7.40 16.22
CA ASP A 290 -4.85 7.33 15.64
C ASP A 290 -5.32 5.89 15.43
N VAL A 291 -4.42 4.99 15.02
CA VAL A 291 -4.72 3.55 14.93
C VAL A 291 -4.96 2.97 16.33
N GLN A 292 -4.18 3.33 17.33
CA GLN A 292 -4.41 2.95 18.73
C GLN A 292 -5.78 3.45 19.23
N SER A 293 -6.15 4.70 18.87
CA SER A 293 -7.47 5.24 19.16
C SER A 293 -8.57 4.40 18.52
N SER A 294 -8.42 4.03 17.25
CA SER A 294 -9.37 3.19 16.53
C SER A 294 -9.53 1.81 17.17
N ILE A 295 -8.45 1.21 17.64
CA ILE A 295 -8.47 -0.06 18.36
C ILE A 295 -9.23 0.09 19.70
N SER A 296 -8.97 1.14 20.44
CA SER A 296 -9.70 1.47 21.67
C SER A 296 -11.21 1.60 21.42
N TYR A 297 -11.61 2.32 20.38
CA TYR A 297 -13.03 2.43 19.96
C TYR A 297 -13.63 1.09 19.51
N SER A 298 -12.83 0.16 19.01
CA SER A 298 -13.31 -1.18 18.68
C SER A 298 -13.66 -2.04 19.90
N GLY A 299 -13.31 -1.59 21.09
CA GLY A 299 -13.43 -2.36 22.34
C GLY A 299 -12.39 -3.46 22.48
N GLY A 300 -11.33 -3.42 21.67
CA GLY A 300 -10.22 -4.36 21.66
C GLY A 300 -8.92 -3.77 22.19
N THR A 301 -7.85 -4.54 22.08
CA THR A 301 -6.47 -4.17 22.44
C THR A 301 -5.47 -4.40 21.29
N LYS A 302 -5.91 -5.03 20.21
CA LYS A 302 -5.08 -5.36 19.04
C LYS A 302 -5.76 -4.91 17.75
N LEU A 303 -4.95 -4.63 16.74
CA LEU A 303 -5.41 -4.18 15.43
C LEU A 303 -6.56 -5.05 14.86
N MET A 304 -6.46 -6.37 14.96
CA MET A 304 -7.44 -7.30 14.39
C MET A 304 -8.81 -7.25 15.11
N ASP A 305 -8.92 -6.63 16.27
CA ASP A 305 -10.20 -6.45 16.95
C ASP A 305 -11.11 -5.46 16.19
N VAL A 306 -10.53 -4.54 15.41
CA VAL A 306 -11.25 -3.63 14.51
C VAL A 306 -12.11 -4.40 13.49
N ARG A 307 -11.70 -5.61 13.09
CA ARG A 307 -12.48 -6.46 12.16
C ARG A 307 -13.85 -6.89 12.68
N LYS A 308 -14.07 -6.81 14.00
CA LYS A 308 -15.28 -7.31 14.66
C LYS A 308 -16.36 -6.25 14.88
N VAL A 309 -16.11 -4.97 14.57
CA VAL A 309 -17.08 -3.90 14.80
C VAL A 309 -18.15 -3.86 13.71
N ASN A 310 -19.31 -3.35 14.07
CA ASN A 310 -20.36 -3.01 13.09
C ASN A 310 -20.02 -1.67 12.42
N TYR A 311 -20.70 -1.36 11.33
CA TYR A 311 -20.56 -0.13 10.58
C TYR A 311 -21.93 0.35 10.06
N VAL A 312 -21.97 1.61 9.67
CA VAL A 312 -23.10 2.21 8.97
C VAL A 312 -22.64 2.75 7.62
N ILE A 313 -23.57 2.78 6.66
CA ILE A 313 -23.36 3.44 5.38
C ILE A 313 -24.19 4.72 5.42
N LEU A 314 -23.54 5.85 5.23
CA LEU A 314 -24.18 7.15 5.19
C LEU A 314 -24.85 7.35 3.82
N GLY A 315 -26.09 7.85 3.83
CA GLY A 315 -26.79 8.27 2.61
C GLY A 315 -26.11 9.48 1.94
N GLY A 316 -26.41 9.72 0.65
CA GLY A 316 -25.70 10.72 -0.16
C GLY A 316 -25.69 12.15 0.39
N ASP A 317 -26.70 12.57 1.16
CA ASP A 317 -26.78 13.92 1.75
C ASP A 317 -25.84 14.11 2.95
N ASN A 318 -25.41 13.03 3.61
CA ASN A 318 -24.54 13.07 4.78
C ASN A 318 -23.05 12.81 4.47
N ALA A 319 -22.74 12.34 3.27
CA ALA A 319 -21.36 12.00 2.88
C ALA A 319 -20.50 13.24 2.54
N GLY A 320 -21.12 14.39 2.28
CA GLY A 320 -20.45 15.63 1.85
C GLY A 320 -20.04 16.59 2.97
N GLU A 321 -20.58 16.46 4.18
CA GLU A 321 -20.33 17.43 5.26
C GLU A 321 -18.96 17.28 5.95
N HIS A 322 -18.22 16.20 5.72
CA HIS A 322 -16.93 15.93 6.35
C HIS A 322 -15.70 16.36 5.53
N LEU A 323 -15.90 17.03 4.38
CA LEU A 323 -14.80 17.47 3.51
C LEU A 323 -14.29 18.90 3.81
N LEU A 324 -14.78 19.56 4.85
CA LEU A 324 -14.47 20.96 5.17
C LEU A 324 -13.88 21.19 6.58
N MET A 325 -13.23 20.21 7.19
CA MET A 325 -12.41 20.42 8.38
C MET A 325 -10.97 20.01 8.17
#